data_e713eb4375def513d5ba6df9932c486b
#
_entry.id   e713eb4375def513d5ba6df9932c486b
#
_cell.length_a   1.000
_cell.length_b   1.000
_cell.length_c   1.000
_cell.angle_alpha   90.00
_cell.angle_beta   90.00
_cell.angle_gamma   90.00
#
_symmetry.space_group_name_H-M   'P 1'
#
loop_
_entity.id
_entity.type
_entity.pdbx_description
1 polymer ?
#
loop_
_entity_poly.entity_id
_entity_poly.type
_entity_poly.pdbx_seq_one_letter_code
_entity_poly.pdbx_strand_id
1 'polypeptide(L)'
;MTTLSGAVVRLTTAWNLFMAEVNRYTPEEAARITGIKADDIVRVARDFFTLGGVCDDGWYSSRCGNDCEAYALITLLNAFAGNFDKKGGFVVTAGGGFKGPGVSMGKGPQGQKWTLPDTKRLDRVFYPEGSGTFSAIFDAVHTGKPYPVRAFFITGSTMFHREANSARLAEALKALDLVVVQDIFPHEVIDYADYVLPSTFFLENHEYLGVTYARDGYVQRSSAEIDPPEGVEARHDIWQFLEILRRAYPERAAHVGYTEEIKDRAGWKAWWDQGLVEAGWKKWIASKNAAKPGEGDRIQKDVDEKGWSLTIPKKYDNVPYRKPFPTPTGKAELLSFFIVQRPHCKGIRPIPEYVPVTAYTAPKPLSDEFVLVSGKDGVSGAGCTIFTWPTKYLGDRTFWMNPVDADRLGIKTGDTVEVEGLGNHVKGRVKITVTNRVRVGSLFVHGFAGGVRTKKLPENYAWVREGINSNWLTEGVSQVACGNMNNNTSVRVKRV
;
A
#
# COMPACT_ATOMS: atom_id res chain seq x y z
N MET A 1 -15.09 -23.14 -35.24
CA MET A 1 -13.84 -22.79 -35.93
C MET A 1 -12.92 -24.02 -35.84
N THR A 2 -12.25 -24.33 -36.89
CA THR A 2 -11.28 -25.45 -36.94
C THR A 2 -9.88 -24.86 -36.78
N THR A 3 -9.09 -25.40 -35.86
CA THR A 3 -7.69 -24.99 -35.67
C THR A 3 -6.79 -25.52 -36.77
N LEU A 4 -5.57 -25.01 -36.89
CA LEU A 4 -4.57 -25.54 -37.85
C LEU A 4 -4.25 -27.03 -37.62
N SER A 5 -4.45 -27.54 -36.41
CA SER A 5 -4.32 -28.97 -36.06
C SER A 5 -5.58 -29.79 -36.36
N GLY A 6 -6.62 -29.21 -36.97
CA GLY A 6 -7.87 -29.89 -37.30
C GLY A 6 -8.87 -30.00 -36.13
N ALA A 7 -8.55 -29.53 -34.93
CA ALA A 7 -9.46 -29.57 -33.80
C ALA A 7 -10.59 -28.55 -33.96
N VAL A 8 -11.83 -28.98 -33.70
CA VAL A 8 -13.00 -28.09 -33.69
C VAL A 8 -13.10 -27.44 -32.33
N VAL A 9 -12.96 -26.10 -32.26
CA VAL A 9 -13.10 -25.31 -31.04
C VAL A 9 -14.31 -24.40 -31.10
N ARG A 10 -15.03 -24.29 -30.00
CA ARG A 10 -16.05 -23.27 -29.81
C ARG A 10 -15.40 -21.95 -29.44
N LEU A 11 -15.72 -20.89 -30.16
CA LEU A 11 -15.29 -19.54 -29.84
C LEU A 11 -16.46 -18.75 -29.29
N THR A 12 -16.14 -17.87 -28.35
CA THR A 12 -17.06 -16.85 -27.83
C THR A 12 -16.31 -15.55 -27.63
N THR A 13 -17.02 -14.45 -27.50
CA THR A 13 -16.42 -13.13 -27.24
C THR A 13 -16.16 -12.95 -25.72
N ALA A 14 -15.19 -12.09 -25.37
CA ALA A 14 -14.99 -11.67 -23.98
C ALA A 14 -16.27 -11.04 -23.40
N TRP A 15 -17.04 -10.32 -24.24
CA TRP A 15 -18.34 -9.77 -23.85
C TRP A 15 -19.34 -10.85 -23.40
N ASN A 16 -19.51 -11.90 -24.18
CA ASN A 16 -20.43 -12.96 -23.82
C ASN A 16 -20.02 -13.68 -22.51
N LEU A 17 -18.73 -13.88 -22.31
CA LEU A 17 -18.21 -14.46 -21.07
C LEU A 17 -18.45 -13.54 -19.87
N PHE A 18 -18.18 -12.25 -20.04
CA PHE A 18 -18.40 -11.25 -19.00
C PHE A 18 -19.89 -11.12 -18.64
N MET A 19 -20.77 -11.04 -19.66
CA MET A 19 -22.21 -10.96 -19.44
C MET A 19 -22.78 -12.24 -18.81
N ALA A 20 -22.24 -13.40 -19.13
CA ALA A 20 -22.63 -14.64 -18.46
C ALA A 20 -22.32 -14.60 -16.97
N GLU A 21 -21.20 -13.98 -16.57
CA GLU A 21 -20.88 -13.78 -15.17
C GLU A 21 -21.77 -12.69 -14.51
N VAL A 22 -21.92 -11.54 -15.15
CA VAL A 22 -22.74 -10.43 -14.64
C VAL A 22 -24.19 -10.86 -14.39
N ASN A 23 -24.77 -11.63 -15.32
CA ASN A 23 -26.16 -12.10 -15.22
C ASN A 23 -26.41 -13.07 -14.05
N ARG A 24 -25.39 -13.58 -13.41
CA ARG A 24 -25.52 -14.37 -12.17
C ARG A 24 -25.92 -13.51 -10.96
N TYR A 25 -25.65 -12.21 -11.03
CA TYR A 25 -25.87 -11.26 -9.94
C TYR A 25 -27.00 -10.29 -10.29
N THR A 26 -28.23 -10.77 -10.23
CA THR A 26 -29.39 -9.88 -10.35
C THR A 26 -29.41 -8.88 -9.16
N PRO A 27 -30.13 -7.76 -9.25
CA PRO A 27 -30.26 -6.84 -8.12
C PRO A 27 -30.70 -7.54 -6.82
N GLU A 28 -31.58 -8.56 -6.92
CA GLU A 28 -32.08 -9.33 -5.78
C GLU A 28 -30.97 -10.22 -5.20
N GLU A 29 -30.20 -10.89 -6.05
CA GLU A 29 -29.06 -11.71 -5.59
C GLU A 29 -27.97 -10.82 -4.98
N ALA A 30 -27.66 -9.68 -5.60
CA ALA A 30 -26.76 -8.71 -5.03
C ALA A 30 -27.26 -8.18 -3.67
N ALA A 31 -28.55 -7.92 -3.53
CA ALA A 31 -29.17 -7.54 -2.27
C ALA A 31 -29.02 -8.62 -1.19
N ARG A 32 -29.22 -9.87 -1.55
CA ARG A 32 -29.05 -11.02 -0.65
C ARG A 32 -27.61 -11.12 -0.13
N ILE A 33 -26.62 -10.89 -0.99
CA ILE A 33 -25.20 -10.98 -0.65
C ILE A 33 -24.77 -9.77 0.20
N THR A 34 -25.15 -8.56 -0.21
CA THR A 34 -24.64 -7.31 0.37
C THR A 34 -25.47 -6.78 1.53
N GLY A 35 -26.74 -7.17 1.60
CA GLY A 35 -27.74 -6.58 2.50
C GLY A 35 -28.22 -5.18 2.08
N ILE A 36 -27.83 -4.70 0.89
CA ILE A 36 -28.34 -3.45 0.30
C ILE A 36 -29.64 -3.76 -0.44
N LYS A 37 -30.65 -2.89 -0.33
CA LYS A 37 -31.92 -3.09 -1.04
C LYS A 37 -31.72 -3.10 -2.55
N ALA A 38 -32.39 -4.02 -3.25
CA ALA A 38 -32.29 -4.14 -4.71
C ALA A 38 -32.65 -2.83 -5.44
N ASP A 39 -33.70 -2.13 -4.98
CA ASP A 39 -34.11 -0.84 -5.55
C ASP A 39 -33.01 0.24 -5.41
N ASP A 40 -32.29 0.25 -4.29
CA ASP A 40 -31.18 1.18 -4.09
C ASP A 40 -30.01 0.87 -5.02
N ILE A 41 -29.71 -0.41 -5.25
CA ILE A 41 -28.67 -0.84 -6.22
C ILE A 41 -29.05 -0.34 -7.61
N VAL A 42 -30.30 -0.57 -8.05
CA VAL A 42 -30.77 -0.14 -9.37
C VAL A 42 -30.79 1.38 -9.49
N ARG A 43 -31.25 2.09 -8.44
CA ARG A 43 -31.29 3.56 -8.41
C ARG A 43 -29.87 4.15 -8.53
N VAL A 44 -28.93 3.70 -7.74
CA VAL A 44 -27.55 4.19 -7.77
C VAL A 44 -26.90 3.92 -9.12
N ALA A 45 -27.09 2.73 -9.70
CA ALA A 45 -26.59 2.42 -11.03
C ALA A 45 -27.17 3.37 -12.10
N ARG A 46 -28.47 3.61 -12.06
CA ARG A 46 -29.14 4.57 -12.97
C ARG A 46 -28.60 5.97 -12.80
N ASP A 47 -28.53 6.47 -11.57
CA ASP A 47 -28.02 7.82 -11.25
C ASP A 47 -26.59 7.99 -11.74
N PHE A 48 -25.72 6.98 -11.54
CA PHE A 48 -24.33 7.01 -12.00
C PHE A 48 -24.22 7.21 -13.53
N PHE A 49 -25.03 6.52 -14.30
CA PHE A 49 -24.99 6.62 -15.76
C PHE A 49 -25.75 7.83 -16.31
N THR A 50 -26.77 8.33 -15.64
CA THR A 50 -27.61 9.45 -16.13
C THR A 50 -27.14 10.81 -15.64
N LEU A 51 -26.72 10.94 -14.39
CA LEU A 51 -26.28 12.19 -13.80
C LEU A 51 -24.78 12.41 -14.02
N GLY A 52 -24.04 11.35 -14.28
CA GLY A 52 -22.60 11.34 -14.34
C GLY A 52 -21.98 11.23 -12.95
N GLY A 53 -20.70 10.91 -12.91
CA GLY A 53 -19.95 10.73 -11.68
C GLY A 53 -18.73 9.86 -11.89
N VAL A 54 -17.97 9.66 -10.83
CA VAL A 54 -16.82 8.76 -10.79
C VAL A 54 -17.06 7.75 -9.69
N CYS A 55 -16.87 6.48 -9.98
CA CYS A 55 -16.79 5.45 -8.97
C CYS A 55 -15.33 5.32 -8.57
N ASP A 56 -14.98 5.73 -7.34
CA ASP A 56 -13.64 5.62 -6.78
C ASP A 56 -13.58 4.36 -5.92
N ASP A 57 -12.53 3.58 -6.08
CA ASP A 57 -12.26 2.38 -5.30
C ASP A 57 -11.62 2.67 -3.94
N GLY A 58 -11.22 3.91 -3.71
CA GLY A 58 -10.50 4.35 -2.52
C GLY A 58 -9.06 3.82 -2.46
N TRP A 59 -8.34 4.23 -1.42
CA TRP A 59 -6.92 3.86 -1.23
C TRP A 59 -6.73 2.41 -0.73
N TYR A 60 -7.78 1.74 -0.24
CA TYR A 60 -7.66 0.51 0.53
C TYR A 60 -8.20 -0.74 -0.13
N SER A 61 -8.29 -0.73 -1.41
CA SER A 61 -8.93 -1.76 -2.22
C SER A 61 -8.18 -3.09 -2.30
N SER A 62 -7.02 -3.28 -1.72
CA SER A 62 -6.29 -4.56 -1.78
C SER A 62 -6.23 -5.29 -0.44
N ARG A 63 -7.27 -5.16 0.40
CA ARG A 63 -7.25 -5.68 1.77
C ARG A 63 -8.36 -6.65 2.11
N CYS A 64 -9.27 -6.90 1.20
CA CYS A 64 -10.37 -7.84 1.33
C CYS A 64 -10.35 -8.88 0.22
N GLY A 65 -11.04 -10.01 0.43
CA GLY A 65 -10.98 -11.14 -0.47
C GLY A 65 -11.50 -10.93 -1.90
N ASN A 66 -12.29 -9.88 -2.11
CA ASN A 66 -12.85 -9.53 -3.42
C ASN A 66 -12.32 -8.20 -3.98
N ASP A 67 -11.27 -7.65 -3.41
CA ASP A 67 -10.84 -6.30 -3.77
C ASP A 67 -10.30 -6.21 -5.19
N CYS A 68 -9.59 -7.21 -5.68
CA CYS A 68 -9.11 -7.19 -7.06
C CYS A 68 -10.22 -7.24 -8.08
N GLU A 69 -11.21 -8.06 -7.82
CA GLU A 69 -12.42 -8.19 -8.62
C GLU A 69 -13.22 -6.91 -8.58
N ALA A 70 -13.40 -6.32 -7.40
CA ALA A 70 -14.07 -5.04 -7.22
C ALA A 70 -13.32 -3.92 -7.96
N TYR A 71 -12.00 -3.88 -7.86
CA TYR A 71 -11.14 -2.92 -8.57
C TYR A 71 -11.31 -3.00 -10.08
N ALA A 72 -11.27 -4.21 -10.61
CA ALA A 72 -11.47 -4.45 -12.04
C ALA A 72 -12.88 -4.00 -12.47
N LEU A 73 -13.91 -4.33 -11.69
CA LEU A 73 -15.30 -3.95 -11.98
C LEU A 73 -15.53 -2.44 -11.87
N ILE A 74 -14.97 -1.76 -10.87
CA ILE A 74 -15.03 -0.30 -10.73
C ILE A 74 -14.34 0.39 -11.92
N THR A 75 -13.20 -0.12 -12.34
CA THR A 75 -12.50 0.37 -13.54
C THR A 75 -13.37 0.20 -14.79
N LEU A 76 -13.98 -0.97 -14.96
CA LEU A 76 -14.88 -1.24 -16.09
C LEU A 76 -16.15 -0.37 -16.03
N LEU A 77 -16.73 -0.16 -14.84
CA LEU A 77 -17.89 0.71 -14.65
C LEU A 77 -17.60 2.14 -15.14
N ASN A 78 -16.45 2.69 -14.75
CA ASN A 78 -15.99 3.99 -15.24
C ASN A 78 -15.69 3.98 -16.73
N ALA A 79 -15.19 2.87 -17.27
CA ALA A 79 -14.96 2.71 -18.69
C ALA A 79 -16.29 2.73 -19.48
N PHE A 80 -17.30 2.01 -19.04
CA PHE A 80 -18.63 2.02 -19.67
C PHE A 80 -19.30 3.40 -19.58
N ALA A 81 -19.10 4.13 -18.49
CA ALA A 81 -19.61 5.49 -18.33
C ALA A 81 -18.82 6.57 -19.10
N GLY A 82 -17.74 6.19 -19.79
CA GLY A 82 -16.88 7.14 -20.51
C GLY A 82 -16.18 8.14 -19.58
N ASN A 83 -15.79 7.72 -18.37
CA ASN A 83 -15.26 8.60 -17.33
C ASN A 83 -13.75 8.84 -17.40
N PHE A 84 -13.04 8.22 -18.34
CA PHE A 84 -11.60 8.41 -18.46
C PHE A 84 -11.25 9.67 -19.28
N ASP A 85 -10.26 10.43 -18.82
CA ASP A 85 -9.70 11.63 -19.45
C ASP A 85 -10.71 12.74 -19.78
N LYS A 86 -11.80 12.82 -19.05
CA LYS A 86 -12.73 13.95 -19.12
C LYS A 86 -12.76 14.74 -17.81
N LYS A 87 -13.19 16.01 -17.87
CA LYS A 87 -13.40 16.85 -16.70
C LYS A 87 -14.43 16.21 -15.77
N GLY A 88 -14.09 16.06 -14.49
CA GLY A 88 -14.93 15.37 -13.50
C GLY A 88 -14.87 13.85 -13.57
N GLY A 89 -14.01 13.28 -14.42
CA GLY A 89 -13.77 11.86 -14.55
C GLY A 89 -12.41 11.43 -13.99
N PHE A 90 -12.02 10.19 -14.27
CA PHE A 90 -10.68 9.69 -13.99
C PHE A 90 -9.66 10.31 -14.92
N VAL A 91 -8.57 10.78 -14.34
CA VAL A 91 -7.44 11.29 -15.11
C VAL A 91 -6.40 10.20 -15.21
N VAL A 92 -6.10 9.76 -16.42
CA VAL A 92 -4.91 8.95 -16.65
C VAL A 92 -3.70 9.83 -16.36
N THR A 93 -3.00 9.56 -15.27
CA THR A 93 -1.87 10.36 -14.81
C THR A 93 -0.82 10.46 -15.91
N ALA A 94 -0.53 11.69 -16.32
CA ALA A 94 0.63 11.92 -17.16
C ALA A 94 1.87 11.79 -16.24
N GLY A 95 2.61 10.70 -16.35
CA GLY A 95 3.93 10.63 -15.76
C GLY A 95 4.78 11.80 -16.27
N GLY A 96 5.64 12.37 -15.45
CA GLY A 96 6.55 13.44 -15.95
C GLY A 96 6.97 14.49 -14.94
N GLY A 97 6.72 14.27 -13.64
CA GLY A 97 7.36 15.06 -12.60
C GLY A 97 8.88 14.86 -12.56
N PHE A 98 9.58 15.73 -11.87
CA PHE A 98 10.98 15.52 -11.53
C PHE A 98 11.09 14.19 -10.77
N LYS A 99 11.93 13.32 -11.27
CA LYS A 99 12.37 12.15 -10.50
C LYS A 99 13.68 12.57 -9.86
N GLY A 100 13.73 12.55 -8.55
CA GLY A 100 14.96 12.86 -7.80
C GLY A 100 16.17 12.08 -8.30
N PRO A 101 17.35 12.39 -7.84
CA PRO A 101 18.55 11.70 -8.30
C PRO A 101 18.40 10.21 -8.03
N GLY A 102 18.31 9.43 -9.10
CA GLY A 102 18.27 7.98 -8.99
C GLY A 102 19.68 7.46 -8.72
N VAL A 103 19.87 6.79 -7.59
CA VAL A 103 21.08 6.00 -7.35
C VAL A 103 20.92 4.68 -8.10
N SER A 104 21.50 4.59 -9.30
CA SER A 104 21.47 3.36 -10.09
C SER A 104 22.63 2.45 -9.70
N MET A 105 22.33 1.27 -9.24
CA MET A 105 23.34 0.24 -8.90
C MET A 105 24.08 -0.33 -10.12
N GLY A 106 23.78 0.16 -11.31
CA GLY A 106 24.38 -0.32 -12.54
C GLY A 106 23.94 -1.75 -12.92
N LYS A 107 24.75 -2.38 -13.77
CA LYS A 107 24.57 -3.79 -14.14
C LYS A 107 25.34 -4.69 -13.19
N GLY A 108 24.95 -5.93 -13.08
CA GLY A 108 25.69 -6.95 -12.35
C GLY A 108 27.14 -7.13 -12.88
N PRO A 109 28.01 -7.87 -12.14
CA PRO A 109 29.42 -8.04 -12.48
C PRO A 109 29.66 -8.56 -13.90
N GLN A 110 28.70 -9.29 -14.47
CA GLN A 110 28.76 -9.83 -15.83
C GLN A 110 27.89 -9.03 -16.82
N GLY A 111 27.52 -7.80 -16.49
CA GLY A 111 26.69 -6.95 -17.34
C GLY A 111 25.18 -7.29 -17.35
N GLN A 112 24.76 -8.31 -16.58
CA GLN A 112 23.36 -8.69 -16.46
C GLN A 112 22.56 -7.67 -15.63
N LYS A 113 21.26 -7.57 -15.89
CA LYS A 113 20.36 -6.85 -15.00
C LYS A 113 20.27 -7.58 -13.65
N TRP A 114 20.16 -6.83 -12.57
CA TRP A 114 19.89 -7.36 -11.22
C TRP A 114 18.44 -7.80 -11.10
N THR A 115 18.04 -8.74 -11.90
CA THR A 115 16.71 -9.34 -11.86
C THR A 115 16.86 -10.81 -11.55
N LEU A 116 16.08 -11.29 -10.59
CA LEU A 116 15.97 -12.72 -10.37
C LEU A 116 15.31 -13.38 -11.59
N PRO A 117 15.75 -14.60 -11.99
CA PRO A 117 15.03 -15.39 -12.97
C PRO A 117 13.58 -15.55 -12.56
N ASP A 118 12.64 -15.64 -13.52
CA ASP A 118 11.20 -15.81 -13.24
C ASP A 118 10.91 -16.99 -12.31
N THR A 119 11.70 -18.05 -12.37
CA THR A 119 11.60 -19.23 -11.50
C THR A 119 11.97 -18.96 -10.03
N LYS A 120 12.63 -17.82 -9.74
CA LYS A 120 13.08 -17.42 -8.39
C LYS A 120 12.40 -16.16 -7.90
N ARG A 121 11.31 -15.75 -8.51
CA ARG A 121 10.59 -14.54 -8.09
C ARG A 121 9.69 -14.85 -6.90
N LEU A 122 9.69 -13.92 -5.93
CA LEU A 122 8.79 -13.92 -4.79
C LEU A 122 7.49 -13.14 -5.07
N ASP A 123 7.48 -12.36 -6.15
CA ASP A 123 6.32 -11.61 -6.61
C ASP A 123 5.42 -12.49 -7.50
N ARG A 124 4.77 -13.47 -6.93
CA ARG A 124 3.82 -14.34 -7.65
C ARG A 124 2.54 -13.62 -8.06
N VAL A 125 2.55 -12.32 -8.08
CA VAL A 125 1.41 -11.46 -8.28
C VAL A 125 1.43 -10.83 -9.66
N PHE A 126 0.33 -10.23 -10.02
CA PHE A 126 0.01 -9.48 -11.21
C PHE A 126 1.04 -8.45 -11.65
N TYR A 127 1.78 -7.88 -10.71
CA TYR A 127 2.73 -6.83 -11.00
C TYR A 127 3.98 -7.41 -11.63
N PRO A 128 4.33 -6.95 -12.84
CA PRO A 128 5.39 -7.56 -13.64
C PRO A 128 6.78 -7.33 -13.09
N GLU A 129 6.98 -6.43 -12.13
CA GLU A 129 8.34 -6.00 -11.82
C GLU A 129 8.57 -5.70 -10.33
N GLY A 130 9.38 -6.52 -9.70
CA GLY A 130 10.24 -6.10 -8.61
C GLY A 130 9.64 -6.02 -7.20
N SER A 131 8.39 -6.40 -7.00
CA SER A 131 7.76 -6.36 -5.69
C SER A 131 7.36 -7.76 -5.24
N GLY A 132 8.05 -8.32 -4.24
CA GLY A 132 7.58 -9.52 -3.57
C GLY A 132 6.35 -9.23 -2.70
N THR A 133 5.50 -10.22 -2.50
CA THR A 133 4.48 -10.15 -1.45
C THR A 133 5.10 -10.57 -0.13
N PHE A 134 4.76 -9.91 0.98
CA PHE A 134 5.33 -10.27 2.29
C PHE A 134 5.01 -11.72 2.68
N SER A 135 3.84 -12.23 2.33
CA SER A 135 3.51 -13.65 2.55
C SER A 135 4.49 -14.60 1.85
N ALA A 136 4.86 -14.31 0.60
CA ALA A 136 5.82 -15.11 -0.14
C ALA A 136 7.25 -14.98 0.44
N ILE A 137 7.61 -13.80 0.96
CA ILE A 137 8.89 -13.59 1.65
C ILE A 137 8.91 -14.43 2.95
N PHE A 138 7.84 -14.41 3.74
CA PHE A 138 7.76 -15.22 4.97
C PHE A 138 7.83 -16.72 4.67
N ASP A 139 7.18 -17.19 3.60
CA ASP A 139 7.31 -18.57 3.16
C ASP A 139 8.76 -18.89 2.76
N ALA A 140 9.43 -17.99 2.07
CA ALA A 140 10.82 -18.20 1.66
C ALA A 140 11.80 -18.20 2.84
N VAL A 141 11.56 -17.39 3.88
CA VAL A 141 12.33 -17.44 5.13
C VAL A 141 12.25 -18.83 5.76
N HIS A 142 11.04 -19.40 5.88
CA HIS A 142 10.84 -20.67 6.55
C HIS A 142 11.19 -21.89 5.68
N THR A 143 10.93 -21.82 4.37
CA THR A 143 11.05 -22.98 3.47
C THR A 143 12.35 -22.98 2.65
N GLY A 144 13.04 -21.86 2.59
CA GLY A 144 14.17 -21.67 1.69
C GLY A 144 13.80 -21.65 0.19
N LYS A 145 12.49 -21.60 -0.15
CA LYS A 145 12.01 -21.66 -1.53
C LYS A 145 11.29 -20.38 -1.93
N PRO A 146 11.47 -19.89 -3.17
CA PRO A 146 12.33 -20.40 -4.27
C PRO A 146 13.83 -20.20 -4.04
N TYR A 147 14.23 -19.43 -3.03
CA TYR A 147 15.58 -19.27 -2.51
C TYR A 147 15.52 -18.85 -1.03
N PRO A 148 16.57 -19.13 -0.23
CA PRO A 148 16.58 -18.72 1.17
C PRO A 148 16.69 -17.20 1.30
N VAL A 149 15.77 -16.60 2.07
CA VAL A 149 15.88 -15.20 2.52
C VAL A 149 16.54 -15.24 3.89
N ARG A 150 17.75 -14.65 4.00
CA ARG A 150 18.57 -14.70 5.21
C ARG A 150 18.78 -13.36 5.88
N ALA A 151 18.67 -12.27 5.12
CA ALA A 151 18.81 -10.91 5.65
C ALA A 151 17.62 -10.04 5.22
N PHE A 152 17.21 -9.14 6.11
CA PHE A 152 16.14 -8.21 5.84
C PHE A 152 16.50 -6.79 6.31
N PHE A 153 16.47 -5.85 5.36
CA PHE A 153 16.61 -4.43 5.63
C PHE A 153 15.22 -3.80 5.62
N ILE A 154 14.84 -3.17 6.72
CA ILE A 154 13.53 -2.55 6.92
C ILE A 154 13.74 -1.05 7.06
N THR A 155 13.26 -0.30 6.08
CA THR A 155 13.45 1.16 6.00
C THR A 155 12.09 1.85 6.04
N GLY A 156 11.89 2.73 7.03
CA GLY A 156 10.70 3.57 7.17
C GLY A 156 9.40 2.78 7.21
N SER A 157 9.37 1.63 7.90
CA SER A 157 8.22 0.72 7.84
C SER A 157 7.77 0.19 9.19
N THR A 158 6.55 0.54 9.56
CA THR A 158 5.82 -0.05 10.68
C THR A 158 5.22 -1.40 10.30
N MET A 159 6.07 -2.38 9.98
CA MET A 159 5.62 -3.67 9.41
C MET A 159 4.50 -4.32 10.21
N PHE A 160 4.58 -4.34 11.54
CA PHE A 160 3.54 -4.92 12.40
C PHE A 160 2.17 -4.23 12.26
N HIS A 161 2.13 -2.96 11.86
CA HIS A 161 0.89 -2.23 11.59
C HIS A 161 0.48 -2.23 10.11
N ARG A 162 1.32 -2.73 9.22
CA ARG A 162 1.04 -2.80 7.77
C ARG A 162 0.65 -4.19 7.33
N GLU A 163 1.35 -5.21 7.85
CA GLU A 163 1.23 -6.57 7.36
C GLU A 163 0.26 -7.36 8.25
N ALA A 164 -0.60 -8.11 7.61
CA ALA A 164 -1.48 -9.04 8.30
C ALA A 164 -0.69 -10.17 8.96
N ASN A 165 -1.25 -10.74 10.02
CA ASN A 165 -0.63 -11.82 10.79
C ASN A 165 0.72 -11.43 11.38
N SER A 166 0.68 -10.48 12.32
CA SER A 166 1.88 -10.02 13.04
C SER A 166 2.62 -11.15 13.77
N ALA A 167 1.92 -12.22 14.17
CA ALA A 167 2.56 -13.37 14.80
C ALA A 167 3.49 -14.08 13.81
N ARG A 168 3.02 -14.32 12.57
CA ARG A 168 3.83 -14.92 11.51
C ARG A 168 5.00 -14.03 11.09
N LEU A 169 4.79 -12.71 11.05
CA LEU A 169 5.87 -11.75 10.84
C LEU A 169 6.94 -11.87 11.92
N ALA A 170 6.53 -11.92 13.20
CA ALA A 170 7.46 -12.08 14.32
C ALA A 170 8.30 -13.36 14.23
N GLU A 171 7.67 -14.46 13.83
CA GLU A 171 8.38 -15.74 13.60
C GLU A 171 9.37 -15.64 12.44
N ALA A 172 8.97 -15.03 11.33
CA ALA A 172 9.85 -14.84 10.18
C ALA A 172 11.06 -13.98 10.52
N LEU A 173 10.87 -12.86 11.25
CA LEU A 173 11.98 -12.01 11.67
C LEU A 173 12.97 -12.72 12.58
N LYS A 174 12.50 -13.59 13.49
CA LYS A 174 13.36 -14.41 14.37
C LYS A 174 14.17 -15.47 13.63
N ALA A 175 13.70 -15.91 12.47
CA ALA A 175 14.34 -16.95 11.67
C ALA A 175 15.40 -16.39 10.70
N LEU A 176 15.53 -15.08 10.57
CA LEU A 176 16.53 -14.43 9.74
C LEU A 176 17.89 -14.41 10.43
N ASP A 177 18.97 -14.46 9.63
CA ASP A 177 20.35 -14.35 10.11
C ASP A 177 20.74 -12.90 10.42
N LEU A 178 20.05 -11.93 9.76
CA LEU A 178 20.32 -10.51 9.91
C LEU A 178 19.07 -9.69 9.68
N VAL A 179 18.71 -8.86 10.65
CA VAL A 179 17.65 -7.85 10.55
C VAL A 179 18.24 -6.46 10.85
N VAL A 180 18.18 -5.58 9.87
CA VAL A 180 18.62 -4.18 10.00
C VAL A 180 17.40 -3.28 9.86
N VAL A 181 17.19 -2.38 10.81
CA VAL A 181 16.08 -1.43 10.81
C VAL A 181 16.61 0.00 10.68
N GLN A 182 16.12 0.73 9.68
CA GLN A 182 16.34 2.16 9.51
C GLN A 182 15.01 2.89 9.72
N ASP A 183 14.87 3.64 10.78
CA ASP A 183 13.62 4.34 11.08
C ASP A 183 13.86 5.58 11.94
N ILE A 184 12.85 6.46 11.97
CA ILE A 184 12.82 7.66 12.83
C ILE A 184 12.13 7.39 14.17
N PHE A 185 11.39 6.29 14.30
CA PHE A 185 10.65 5.92 15.49
C PHE A 185 10.89 4.47 15.92
N PRO A 186 10.84 4.19 17.23
CA PRO A 186 11.06 2.85 17.77
C PRO A 186 9.80 1.98 17.63
N HIS A 187 9.54 1.46 16.44
CA HIS A 187 8.47 0.50 16.20
C HIS A 187 8.80 -0.90 16.74
N GLU A 188 7.79 -1.79 16.80
CA GLU A 188 7.95 -3.16 17.30
C GLU A 188 9.03 -3.97 16.57
N VAL A 189 9.31 -3.64 15.33
CA VAL A 189 10.33 -4.31 14.53
C VAL A 189 11.74 -4.20 15.13
N ILE A 190 12.02 -3.16 15.93
CA ILE A 190 13.33 -3.00 16.58
C ILE A 190 13.61 -4.08 17.63
N ASP A 191 12.59 -4.76 18.16
CA ASP A 191 12.78 -5.85 19.10
C ASP A 191 13.37 -7.12 18.45
N TYR A 192 13.34 -7.17 17.11
CA TYR A 192 13.86 -8.26 16.28
C TYR A 192 15.11 -7.85 15.51
N ALA A 193 15.55 -6.59 15.63
CA ALA A 193 16.68 -6.07 14.88
C ALA A 193 18.02 -6.42 15.54
N ASP A 194 18.97 -6.84 14.73
CA ASP A 194 20.38 -6.94 15.11
C ASP A 194 21.04 -5.55 15.13
N TYR A 195 20.63 -4.67 14.19
CA TYR A 195 21.08 -3.30 14.10
C TYR A 195 19.91 -2.35 13.90
N VAL A 196 19.90 -1.26 14.67
CA VAL A 196 18.96 -0.14 14.50
C VAL A 196 19.77 1.09 14.09
N LEU A 197 19.45 1.64 12.93
CA LEU A 197 20.11 2.80 12.34
C LEU A 197 19.14 3.98 12.36
N PRO A 198 19.34 5.01 13.19
CA PRO A 198 18.48 6.18 13.22
C PRO A 198 18.50 6.93 11.89
N SER A 199 17.31 7.21 11.36
CA SER A 199 17.15 7.95 10.11
C SER A 199 16.79 9.41 10.36
N THR A 200 17.15 10.29 9.41
CA THR A 200 16.75 11.68 9.45
C THR A 200 15.27 11.85 9.08
N PHE A 201 14.63 12.82 9.69
CA PHE A 201 13.27 13.25 9.40
C PHE A 201 13.20 14.11 8.13
N PHE A 202 12.07 14.20 7.47
CA PHE A 202 11.96 14.90 6.19
C PHE A 202 12.30 16.41 6.27
N LEU A 203 12.09 17.08 7.43
CA LEU A 203 12.52 18.46 7.63
C LEU A 203 14.03 18.63 7.84
N GLU A 204 14.75 17.53 7.99
CA GLU A 204 16.22 17.50 8.12
C GLU A 204 16.92 17.22 6.80
N ASN A 205 16.15 17.03 5.71
CA ASN A 205 16.66 16.68 4.39
C ASN A 205 16.25 17.70 3.33
N HIS A 206 17.11 17.89 2.32
CA HIS A 206 16.81 18.70 1.16
C HIS A 206 16.47 17.81 -0.05
N GLU A 207 15.30 18.02 -0.62
CA GLU A 207 14.81 17.23 -1.75
C GLU A 207 13.91 18.06 -2.69
N TYR A 208 13.86 17.66 -3.94
CA TYR A 208 12.81 18.07 -4.87
C TYR A 208 11.91 16.87 -5.16
N LEU A 209 10.63 17.04 -4.95
CA LEU A 209 9.64 15.97 -5.12
C LEU A 209 8.73 16.28 -6.30
N GLY A 210 8.64 15.35 -7.24
CA GLY A 210 7.62 15.36 -8.28
C GLY A 210 6.37 14.65 -7.79
N VAL A 211 5.24 15.32 -7.77
CA VAL A 211 3.95 14.75 -7.35
C VAL A 211 3.09 14.49 -8.57
N THR A 212 2.65 13.25 -8.76
CA THR A 212 1.88 12.81 -9.91
C THR A 212 0.46 12.35 -9.57
N TYR A 213 0.04 12.47 -8.31
CA TYR A 213 -1.29 12.05 -7.86
C TYR A 213 -2.42 13.03 -8.23
N ALA A 214 -2.07 14.20 -8.73
CA ALA A 214 -3.04 15.17 -9.19
C ALA A 214 -3.14 15.18 -10.73
N ARG A 215 -4.23 15.70 -11.24
CA ARG A 215 -4.45 15.94 -12.66
C ARG A 215 -3.26 16.64 -13.33
N ASP A 216 -2.78 17.68 -12.66
CA ASP A 216 -1.65 18.47 -13.08
C ASP A 216 -0.45 17.99 -12.28
N GLY A 217 0.57 17.47 -12.95
CA GLY A 217 1.83 17.16 -12.28
C GLY A 217 2.41 18.44 -11.68
N TYR A 218 2.89 18.38 -10.47
CA TYR A 218 3.63 19.47 -9.86
C TYR A 218 4.93 19.00 -9.25
N VAL A 219 5.83 19.91 -9.05
CA VAL A 219 7.09 19.71 -8.35
C VAL A 219 7.12 20.64 -7.15
N GLN A 220 7.64 20.16 -6.05
CA GLN A 220 7.83 20.94 -4.82
C GLN A 220 9.26 20.74 -4.30
N ARG A 221 9.73 21.74 -3.57
CA ARG A 221 10.99 21.68 -2.81
C ARG A 221 10.67 21.41 -1.34
N SER A 222 11.40 20.45 -0.76
CA SER A 222 11.50 20.25 0.67
C SER A 222 12.89 20.71 1.10
N SER A 223 12.99 21.72 1.93
CA SER A 223 14.25 22.24 2.44
C SER A 223 14.56 21.59 3.79
N ALA A 224 15.85 21.43 4.09
CA ALA A 224 16.30 21.06 5.42
C ALA A 224 16.20 22.29 6.34
N GLU A 225 15.10 22.37 7.08
CA GLU A 225 14.79 23.51 7.94
C GLU A 225 15.36 23.35 9.36
N ILE A 226 15.63 22.13 9.76
CA ILE A 226 16.19 21.78 11.07
C ILE A 226 17.34 20.80 10.92
N ASP A 227 18.21 20.78 11.90
CA ASP A 227 19.22 19.72 12.04
C ASP A 227 18.69 18.64 13.00
N PRO A 228 19.17 17.37 12.90
CA PRO A 228 18.90 16.35 13.90
C PRO A 228 19.26 16.85 15.29
N PRO A 229 18.54 16.41 16.33
CA PRO A 229 18.86 16.79 17.70
C PRO A 229 20.33 16.46 18.06
N GLU A 230 20.96 17.29 18.86
CA GLU A 230 22.32 17.09 19.32
C GLU A 230 22.47 15.73 20.03
N GLY A 231 23.55 15.03 19.74
CA GLY A 231 23.83 13.69 20.27
C GLY A 231 23.09 12.54 19.60
N VAL A 232 22.23 12.82 18.60
CA VAL A 232 21.57 11.78 17.81
C VAL A 232 22.38 11.50 16.54
N GLU A 233 22.79 10.24 16.34
CA GLU A 233 23.51 9.79 15.14
C GLU A 233 22.57 9.53 13.94
N ALA A 234 21.54 10.35 13.75
CA ALA A 234 20.63 10.20 12.63
C ALA A 234 21.31 10.56 11.30
N ARG A 235 21.18 9.68 10.33
CA ARG A 235 21.71 9.86 8.97
C ARG A 235 20.63 9.59 7.94
N HIS A 236 20.75 10.23 6.80
CA HIS A 236 19.86 9.96 5.67
C HIS A 236 19.92 8.47 5.28
N ASP A 237 18.78 7.86 4.97
CA ASP A 237 18.69 6.41 4.65
C ASP A 237 19.64 6.01 3.54
N ILE A 238 19.71 6.82 2.49
CA ILE A 238 20.61 6.58 1.35
C ILE A 238 22.08 6.68 1.78
N TRP A 239 22.42 7.60 2.68
CA TRP A 239 23.78 7.71 3.20
C TRP A 239 24.21 6.43 3.91
N GLN A 240 23.36 5.93 4.80
CA GLN A 240 23.61 4.67 5.52
C GLN A 240 23.78 3.50 4.55
N PHE A 241 22.92 3.41 3.54
CA PHE A 241 23.01 2.39 2.50
C PHE A 241 24.31 2.49 1.69
N LEU A 242 24.71 3.68 1.30
CA LEU A 242 25.93 3.92 0.54
C LEU A 242 27.20 3.58 1.33
N GLU A 243 27.22 3.85 2.65
CA GLU A 243 28.32 3.45 3.51
C GLU A 243 28.44 1.93 3.63
N ILE A 244 27.33 1.23 3.79
CA ILE A 244 27.30 -0.23 3.79
C ILE A 244 27.79 -0.76 2.43
N LEU A 245 27.28 -0.19 1.34
CA LEU A 245 27.63 -0.58 -0.01
C LEU A 245 29.12 -0.36 -0.29
N ARG A 246 29.69 0.80 0.10
CA ARG A 246 31.08 1.13 -0.09
C ARG A 246 32.02 0.13 0.60
N ARG A 247 31.62 -0.33 1.78
CA ARG A 247 32.42 -1.32 2.55
C ARG A 247 32.27 -2.73 2.01
N ALA A 248 31.05 -3.11 1.58
CA ALA A 248 30.75 -4.46 1.09
C ALA A 248 31.09 -4.64 -0.40
N TYR A 249 30.84 -3.60 -1.22
CA TYR A 249 30.97 -3.65 -2.68
C TYR A 249 31.48 -2.29 -3.20
N PRO A 250 32.75 -1.95 -2.97
CA PRO A 250 33.32 -0.64 -3.30
C PRO A 250 33.17 -0.26 -4.78
N GLU A 251 33.29 -1.24 -5.69
CA GLU A 251 33.10 -1.03 -7.12
C GLU A 251 31.71 -0.55 -7.48
N ARG A 252 30.69 -0.91 -6.67
CA ARG A 252 29.32 -0.46 -6.89
C ARG A 252 29.07 0.92 -6.33
N ALA A 253 29.60 1.21 -5.18
CA ALA A 253 29.54 2.55 -4.62
C ALA A 253 30.26 3.55 -5.55
N ALA A 254 31.39 3.18 -6.14
CA ALA A 254 32.09 3.97 -7.13
C ALA A 254 31.27 4.27 -8.39
N HIS A 255 30.36 3.33 -8.79
CA HIS A 255 29.50 3.53 -9.95
C HIS A 255 28.53 4.73 -9.77
N VAL A 256 28.17 5.04 -8.54
CA VAL A 256 27.33 6.20 -8.20
C VAL A 256 28.13 7.39 -7.69
N GLY A 257 29.46 7.32 -7.80
CA GLY A 257 30.37 8.39 -7.37
C GLY A 257 30.60 8.44 -5.85
N TYR A 258 30.23 7.39 -5.10
CA TYR A 258 30.44 7.30 -3.67
C TYR A 258 31.71 6.46 -3.37
N THR A 259 32.86 7.08 -3.48
CA THR A 259 34.15 6.39 -3.39
C THR A 259 34.83 6.51 -2.03
N GLU A 260 34.49 7.57 -1.29
CA GLU A 260 35.13 7.88 0.00
C GLU A 260 34.08 7.94 1.11
N GLU A 261 34.51 7.70 2.33
CA GLU A 261 33.66 7.84 3.52
C GLU A 261 33.29 9.30 3.73
N ILE A 262 31.99 9.56 3.79
CA ILE A 262 31.48 10.84 4.25
C ILE A 262 31.35 10.76 5.76
N LYS A 263 32.14 11.56 6.47
CA LYS A 263 32.26 11.46 7.93
C LYS A 263 31.18 12.21 8.69
N ASP A 264 30.67 13.30 8.12
CA ASP A 264 29.77 14.21 8.80
C ASP A 264 28.66 14.73 7.89
N ARG A 265 27.74 15.44 8.49
CA ARG A 265 26.57 16.01 7.82
C ARG A 265 26.94 17.07 6.78
N ALA A 266 28.00 17.84 7.02
CA ALA A 266 28.43 18.87 6.07
C ALA A 266 28.94 18.21 4.77
N GLY A 267 29.75 17.15 4.89
CA GLY A 267 30.14 16.33 3.76
C GLY A 267 28.96 15.70 3.03
N TRP A 268 27.97 15.20 3.77
CA TRP A 268 26.74 14.65 3.17
C TRP A 268 25.95 15.70 2.41
N LYS A 269 25.72 16.90 2.99
CA LYS A 269 25.05 18.02 2.31
C LYS A 269 25.82 18.44 1.04
N ALA A 270 27.13 18.49 1.08
CA ALA A 270 27.93 18.81 -0.10
C ALA A 270 27.80 17.75 -1.20
N TRP A 271 27.80 16.49 -0.85
CA TRP A 271 27.72 15.39 -1.82
C TRP A 271 26.29 15.17 -2.31
N TRP A 272 25.31 15.10 -1.42
CA TRP A 272 23.92 14.77 -1.76
C TRP A 272 23.13 16.01 -2.19
N ASP A 273 23.01 17.04 -1.32
CA ASP A 273 22.15 18.19 -1.60
C ASP A 273 22.69 18.99 -2.78
N GLN A 274 23.96 19.36 -2.75
CA GLN A 274 24.57 20.19 -3.78
C GLN A 274 25.03 19.39 -4.99
N GLY A 275 25.67 18.24 -4.76
CA GLY A 275 26.28 17.41 -5.80
C GLY A 275 25.28 16.61 -6.62
N LEU A 276 24.23 16.06 -6.01
CA LEU A 276 23.25 15.23 -6.72
C LEU A 276 21.89 15.90 -6.86
N VAL A 277 21.29 16.39 -5.77
CA VAL A 277 19.93 16.92 -5.80
C VAL A 277 19.87 18.20 -6.61
N GLU A 278 20.68 19.20 -6.28
CA GLU A 278 20.70 20.49 -6.97
C GLU A 278 21.24 20.37 -8.42
N ALA A 279 22.26 19.55 -8.64
CA ALA A 279 22.76 19.31 -9.98
C ALA A 279 21.72 18.61 -10.87
N GLY A 280 21.02 17.63 -10.31
CA GLY A 280 19.91 16.94 -10.99
C GLY A 280 18.76 17.87 -11.30
N TRP A 281 18.40 18.74 -10.36
CA TRP A 281 17.39 19.76 -10.54
C TRP A 281 17.76 20.73 -11.67
N LYS A 282 18.95 21.34 -11.64
CA LYS A 282 19.44 22.24 -12.70
C LYS A 282 19.39 21.60 -14.08
N LYS A 283 19.82 20.33 -14.18
CA LYS A 283 19.76 19.57 -15.44
C LYS A 283 18.31 19.38 -15.91
N TRP A 284 17.39 19.11 -15.00
CA TRP A 284 15.97 18.94 -15.33
C TRP A 284 15.36 20.27 -15.77
N ILE A 285 15.62 21.40 -15.09
CA ILE A 285 15.20 22.76 -15.49
C ILE A 285 15.72 23.08 -16.89
N ALA A 286 16.99 22.83 -17.16
CA ALA A 286 17.57 23.03 -18.49
C ALA A 286 16.83 22.21 -19.58
N SER A 287 16.46 20.96 -19.26
CA SER A 287 15.69 20.12 -20.17
C SER A 287 14.28 20.69 -20.46
N LYS A 288 13.65 21.38 -19.48
CA LYS A 288 12.36 22.03 -19.69
C LYS A 288 12.49 23.27 -20.59
N ASN A 289 13.57 24.06 -20.41
CA ASN A 289 13.85 25.19 -21.31
C ASN A 289 14.17 24.73 -22.72
N ALA A 290 14.88 23.63 -22.88
CA ALA A 290 15.15 23.04 -24.21
C ALA A 290 13.88 22.56 -24.90
N ALA A 291 12.93 21.99 -24.16
CA ALA A 291 11.64 21.54 -24.70
C ALA A 291 10.69 22.70 -25.02
N LYS A 292 10.72 23.75 -24.18
CA LYS A 292 9.91 24.97 -24.36
C LYS A 292 10.67 26.14 -23.73
N PRO A 293 11.15 27.11 -24.54
CA PRO A 293 11.87 28.27 -24.06
C PRO A 293 11.15 29.01 -22.90
N GLY A 294 11.86 29.27 -21.81
CA GLY A 294 11.34 29.94 -20.62
C GLY A 294 10.51 29.11 -19.67
N GLU A 295 10.19 27.85 -20.00
CA GLU A 295 9.36 26.99 -19.14
C GLU A 295 10.14 26.57 -17.88
N GLY A 296 11.40 26.21 -18.02
CA GLY A 296 12.26 25.89 -16.88
C GLY A 296 12.41 27.08 -15.95
N ASP A 297 12.66 28.29 -16.50
CA ASP A 297 12.83 29.49 -15.70
C ASP A 297 11.55 29.87 -14.94
N ARG A 298 10.39 29.68 -15.57
CA ARG A 298 9.08 29.83 -14.89
C ARG A 298 8.94 28.85 -13.71
N ILE A 299 9.28 27.58 -13.93
CA ILE A 299 9.20 26.55 -12.90
C ILE A 299 10.17 26.89 -11.75
N GLN A 300 11.40 27.29 -12.08
CA GLN A 300 12.40 27.70 -11.07
C GLN A 300 11.90 28.86 -10.23
N LYS A 301 11.40 29.92 -10.90
CA LYS A 301 10.83 31.08 -10.21
C LYS A 301 9.66 30.70 -9.29
N ASP A 302 8.73 29.88 -9.77
CA ASP A 302 7.60 29.41 -8.96
C ASP A 302 8.07 28.65 -7.71
N VAL A 303 9.06 27.75 -7.86
CA VAL A 303 9.59 26.96 -6.75
C VAL A 303 10.33 27.86 -5.74
N ASP A 304 11.08 28.87 -6.22
CA ASP A 304 11.78 29.80 -5.33
C ASP A 304 10.82 30.71 -4.54
N GLU A 305 9.74 31.16 -5.18
CA GLU A 305 8.76 32.06 -4.57
C GLU A 305 7.69 31.36 -3.74
N LYS A 306 7.28 30.14 -4.14
CA LYS A 306 6.10 29.46 -3.60
C LYS A 306 6.43 28.09 -2.98
N GLY A 307 7.65 27.56 -3.19
CA GLY A 307 8.05 26.21 -2.82
C GLY A 307 7.57 25.13 -3.80
N TRP A 308 6.76 25.46 -4.80
CA TRP A 308 6.21 24.50 -5.77
C TRP A 308 5.87 25.14 -7.11
N SER A 309 5.79 24.32 -8.17
CA SER A 309 5.32 24.73 -9.50
C SER A 309 4.52 23.64 -10.20
N LEU A 310 3.55 24.03 -11.01
CA LEU A 310 2.88 23.13 -11.94
C LEU A 310 3.81 22.78 -13.10
N THR A 311 3.99 21.51 -13.36
CA THR A 311 4.89 21.00 -14.40
C THR A 311 4.17 20.62 -15.70
N ILE A 312 2.88 20.27 -15.62
CA ILE A 312 2.09 19.86 -16.77
C ILE A 312 0.64 20.31 -16.57
N PRO A 313 0.22 21.42 -17.13
CA PRO A 313 -1.20 21.71 -17.26
C PRO A 313 -1.82 20.73 -18.23
N LYS A 314 -2.62 19.79 -17.73
CA LYS A 314 -3.33 18.83 -18.57
C LYS A 314 -4.54 19.50 -19.20
N LYS A 315 -4.57 19.60 -20.53
CA LYS A 315 -5.80 19.90 -21.25
C LYS A 315 -6.66 18.66 -21.30
N TYR A 316 -7.91 18.75 -20.86
CA TYR A 316 -8.89 17.72 -21.11
C TYR A 316 -9.32 17.80 -22.58
N ASP A 317 -9.15 16.72 -23.28
CA ASP A 317 -9.64 16.64 -24.65
C ASP A 317 -11.14 16.38 -24.71
N ASN A 318 -11.77 16.04 -23.59
CA ASN A 318 -13.15 15.56 -23.49
C ASN A 318 -13.48 14.41 -24.48
N VAL A 319 -12.45 13.76 -24.96
CA VAL A 319 -12.57 12.58 -25.82
C VAL A 319 -12.04 11.39 -25.03
N PRO A 320 -12.93 10.59 -24.44
CA PRO A 320 -12.52 9.38 -23.74
C PRO A 320 -11.72 8.48 -24.70
N TYR A 321 -10.68 7.83 -24.15
CA TYR A 321 -9.95 6.75 -24.84
C TYR A 321 -9.10 7.13 -26.06
N ARG A 322 -8.64 8.35 -26.18
CA ARG A 322 -7.67 8.72 -27.24
C ARG A 322 -6.33 8.00 -27.13
N LYS A 323 -5.94 7.61 -25.94
CA LYS A 323 -4.72 6.83 -25.71
C LYS A 323 -5.07 5.40 -25.40
N PRO A 324 -4.30 4.43 -25.88
CA PRO A 324 -4.49 3.04 -25.51
C PRO A 324 -4.41 2.89 -23.99
N PHE A 325 -5.21 1.99 -23.42
CA PHE A 325 -5.05 1.59 -22.04
C PHE A 325 -3.72 0.84 -21.86
N PRO A 326 -3.08 0.92 -20.70
CA PRO A 326 -1.86 0.16 -20.39
C PRO A 326 -2.18 -1.32 -20.12
N THR A 327 -2.84 -1.95 -21.07
CA THR A 327 -3.24 -3.37 -21.06
C THR A 327 -2.64 -4.06 -22.29
N PRO A 328 -2.47 -5.39 -22.28
CA PRO A 328 -1.97 -6.13 -23.44
C PRO A 328 -2.70 -5.85 -24.74
N THR A 329 -4.00 -5.58 -24.69
CA THR A 329 -4.82 -5.29 -25.89
C THR A 329 -4.88 -3.79 -26.22
N GLY A 330 -4.39 -2.92 -25.34
CA GLY A 330 -4.55 -1.47 -25.45
C GLY A 330 -5.99 -0.99 -25.22
N LYS A 331 -6.89 -1.85 -24.77
CA LYS A 331 -8.32 -1.57 -24.53
C LYS A 331 -8.69 -1.82 -23.07
N ALA A 332 -9.83 -1.33 -22.62
CA ALA A 332 -10.44 -1.78 -21.38
C ALA A 332 -10.78 -3.28 -21.52
N GLU A 333 -10.14 -4.12 -20.73
CA GLU A 333 -10.24 -5.57 -20.85
C GLU A 333 -11.35 -6.12 -19.95
N LEU A 334 -12.38 -6.72 -20.54
CA LEU A 334 -13.44 -7.46 -19.84
C LEU A 334 -12.94 -8.81 -19.33
N LEU A 335 -11.88 -9.30 -19.96
CA LEU A 335 -11.14 -10.50 -19.62
C LEU A 335 -9.67 -10.12 -19.54
N SER A 336 -9.05 -10.33 -18.38
CA SER A 336 -7.67 -9.92 -18.14
C SER A 336 -6.68 -10.78 -18.92
N PHE A 337 -6.11 -10.24 -19.98
CA PHE A 337 -5.05 -10.91 -20.74
C PHE A 337 -3.76 -11.03 -19.96
N PHE A 338 -3.54 -10.18 -18.94
CA PHE A 338 -2.43 -10.37 -18.01
C PHE A 338 -2.51 -11.72 -17.29
N ILE A 339 -3.70 -12.11 -16.83
CA ILE A 339 -3.92 -13.41 -16.18
C ILE A 339 -3.71 -14.54 -17.19
N VAL A 340 -4.31 -14.41 -18.38
CA VAL A 340 -4.25 -15.45 -19.41
C VAL A 340 -2.82 -15.75 -19.87
N GLN A 341 -2.00 -14.69 -19.99
CA GLN A 341 -0.64 -14.80 -20.53
C GLN A 341 0.40 -15.27 -19.52
N ARG A 342 0.07 -15.36 -18.24
CA ARG A 342 1.05 -15.65 -17.19
C ARG A 342 0.93 -17.06 -16.65
N PRO A 343 2.00 -17.89 -16.78
CA PRO A 343 1.98 -19.29 -16.33
C PRO A 343 1.65 -19.46 -14.83
N HIS A 344 2.09 -18.52 -13.98
CA HIS A 344 1.83 -18.55 -12.54
C HIS A 344 0.41 -18.16 -12.15
N CYS A 345 -0.35 -17.57 -13.07
CA CYS A 345 -1.78 -17.30 -12.91
C CYS A 345 -2.66 -18.48 -13.35
N LYS A 346 -2.08 -19.63 -13.66
CA LYS A 346 -2.84 -20.82 -14.05
C LYS A 346 -3.84 -21.18 -12.94
N GLY A 347 -5.11 -21.29 -13.32
CA GLY A 347 -6.20 -21.60 -12.40
C GLY A 347 -6.92 -20.36 -11.83
N ILE A 348 -6.40 -19.17 -12.08
CA ILE A 348 -7.10 -17.92 -11.74
C ILE A 348 -8.05 -17.59 -12.89
N ARG A 349 -9.29 -17.26 -12.57
CA ARG A 349 -10.25 -16.80 -13.58
C ARG A 349 -9.89 -15.40 -14.08
N PRO A 350 -9.81 -15.19 -15.38
CA PRO A 350 -9.45 -13.89 -15.95
C PRO A 350 -10.62 -12.90 -16.00
N ILE A 351 -11.82 -13.31 -15.57
CA ILE A 351 -13.02 -12.46 -15.49
C ILE A 351 -13.31 -12.21 -14.02
N PRO A 352 -13.56 -10.95 -13.59
CA PRO A 352 -13.93 -10.65 -12.23
C PRO A 352 -15.19 -11.42 -11.80
N GLU A 353 -15.11 -12.10 -10.67
CA GLU A 353 -16.24 -12.84 -10.08
C GLU A 353 -16.30 -12.58 -8.57
N TYR A 354 -17.47 -12.71 -8.00
CA TYR A 354 -17.61 -12.70 -6.55
C TYR A 354 -17.11 -14.02 -5.96
N VAL A 355 -16.15 -13.92 -5.07
CA VAL A 355 -15.68 -15.05 -4.27
C VAL A 355 -16.37 -14.96 -2.90
N PRO A 356 -17.18 -15.96 -2.52
CA PRO A 356 -17.79 -15.97 -1.21
C PRO A 356 -16.76 -15.82 -0.11
N VAL A 357 -17.08 -15.00 0.87
CA VAL A 357 -16.25 -14.81 2.05
C VAL A 357 -16.06 -16.17 2.74
N THR A 358 -14.84 -16.56 3.07
CA THR A 358 -14.55 -17.84 3.70
C THR A 358 -15.22 -17.95 5.07
N ALA A 359 -15.32 -19.17 5.61
CA ALA A 359 -15.91 -19.44 6.93
C ALA A 359 -15.33 -18.58 8.07
N TYR A 360 -14.10 -18.07 7.90
CA TYR A 360 -13.46 -17.15 8.84
C TYR A 360 -14.00 -15.73 8.81
N THR A 361 -14.73 -15.37 7.79
CA THR A 361 -15.18 -14.01 7.54
C THR A 361 -16.69 -13.86 7.59
N ALA A 362 -17.43 -14.97 7.79
CA ALA A 362 -18.86 -14.97 7.99
C ALA A 362 -19.17 -15.31 9.47
N PRO A 363 -19.20 -14.32 10.38
CA PRO A 363 -19.51 -14.57 11.77
C PRO A 363 -20.94 -15.09 11.89
N LYS A 364 -21.15 -15.97 12.86
CA LYS A 364 -22.49 -16.48 13.16
C LYS A 364 -23.34 -15.33 13.68
N PRO A 365 -24.52 -15.07 13.08
CA PRO A 365 -25.41 -14.04 13.58
C PRO A 365 -25.72 -14.24 15.06
N LEU A 366 -25.75 -13.14 15.81
CA LEU A 366 -26.10 -13.11 17.24
C LEU A 366 -25.20 -13.96 18.15
N SER A 367 -23.98 -14.26 17.74
CA SER A 367 -22.99 -14.95 18.56
C SER A 367 -21.99 -13.95 19.20
N ASP A 368 -20.99 -14.46 19.91
CA ASP A 368 -19.85 -13.69 20.40
C ASP A 368 -18.75 -13.49 19.33
N GLU A 369 -19.05 -13.84 18.07
CA GLU A 369 -18.17 -13.70 16.92
C GLU A 369 -18.56 -12.49 16.08
N PHE A 370 -17.55 -11.75 15.60
CA PHE A 370 -17.70 -10.49 14.88
C PHE A 370 -16.73 -10.43 13.68
N VAL A 371 -17.16 -9.74 12.64
CA VAL A 371 -16.20 -9.30 11.60
C VAL A 371 -15.38 -8.15 12.15
N LEU A 372 -14.06 -8.28 12.14
CA LEU A 372 -13.15 -7.20 12.47
C LEU A 372 -12.92 -6.32 11.24
N VAL A 373 -13.27 -5.06 11.35
CA VAL A 373 -13.07 -4.03 10.32
C VAL A 373 -12.07 -3.01 10.85
N SER A 374 -11.07 -2.68 10.07
CA SER A 374 -10.12 -1.61 10.41
C SER A 374 -10.19 -0.48 9.40
N GLY A 375 -9.99 0.73 9.87
CA GLY A 375 -9.96 1.94 9.05
C GLY A 375 -9.00 2.97 9.62
N LYS A 376 -8.78 4.06 8.89
CA LYS A 376 -7.98 5.19 9.35
C LYS A 376 -8.88 6.33 9.77
N ASP A 377 -8.40 7.14 10.69
CA ASP A 377 -8.97 8.46 10.99
C ASP A 377 -8.07 9.58 10.46
N GLY A 378 -8.47 10.83 10.71
CA GLY A 378 -7.71 11.99 10.25
C GLY A 378 -6.36 12.21 10.94
N VAL A 379 -6.09 11.53 12.05
CA VAL A 379 -4.88 11.72 12.85
C VAL A 379 -3.99 10.47 12.93
N SER A 380 -4.54 9.29 12.65
CA SER A 380 -3.82 8.01 12.67
C SER A 380 -3.79 7.35 11.29
N GLY A 381 -3.24 8.05 10.31
CA GLY A 381 -3.29 7.67 8.89
C GLY A 381 -2.14 6.80 8.40
N ALA A 382 -1.00 6.77 9.06
CA ALA A 382 0.20 6.05 8.63
C ALA A 382 1.04 5.62 9.84
N GLY A 383 2.02 4.75 9.62
CA GLY A 383 2.87 4.25 10.70
C GLY A 383 3.58 5.35 11.49
N CYS A 384 4.14 6.32 10.80
CA CYS A 384 4.79 7.46 11.45
C CYS A 384 3.84 8.32 12.30
N THR A 385 2.53 8.31 12.01
CA THR A 385 1.56 9.11 12.78
C THR A 385 1.25 8.51 14.15
N ILE A 386 1.56 7.24 14.41
CA ILE A 386 1.33 6.59 15.70
C ILE A 386 1.98 7.39 16.84
N PHE A 387 3.17 7.96 16.61
CA PHE A 387 3.97 8.65 17.61
C PHE A 387 3.72 10.17 17.69
N THR A 388 2.77 10.69 16.91
CA THR A 388 2.51 12.14 16.86
C THR A 388 1.55 12.60 17.94
N TRP A 389 1.64 13.87 18.31
CA TRP A 389 0.74 14.49 19.27
C TRP A 389 -0.74 14.44 18.86
N PRO A 390 -1.11 14.68 17.59
CA PRO A 390 -2.50 14.49 17.20
C PRO A 390 -3.03 13.09 17.53
N THR A 391 -2.28 12.04 17.25
CA THR A 391 -2.68 10.67 17.61
C THR A 391 -2.69 10.45 19.13
N LYS A 392 -1.78 11.08 19.86
CA LYS A 392 -1.77 11.01 21.34
C LYS A 392 -3.08 11.51 21.97
N TYR A 393 -3.54 12.68 21.52
CA TYR A 393 -4.67 13.35 22.16
C TYR A 393 -6.02 13.08 21.48
N LEU A 394 -6.05 12.78 20.19
CA LEU A 394 -7.26 12.62 19.40
C LEU A 394 -7.46 11.20 18.85
N GLY A 395 -6.41 10.36 18.86
CA GLY A 395 -6.50 8.99 18.35
C GLY A 395 -7.38 8.10 19.25
N ASP A 396 -8.35 7.43 18.64
CA ASP A 396 -9.21 6.46 19.32
C ASP A 396 -8.58 5.07 19.27
N ARG A 397 -8.28 4.53 20.44
CA ARG A 397 -7.64 3.22 20.66
C ARG A 397 -8.62 2.15 21.13
N THR A 398 -9.91 2.49 21.13
CA THR A 398 -10.97 1.56 21.53
C THR A 398 -11.47 0.77 20.33
N PHE A 399 -12.10 -0.36 20.60
CA PHE A 399 -12.88 -1.05 19.58
C PHE A 399 -14.34 -0.59 19.65
N TRP A 400 -14.92 -0.30 18.49
CA TRP A 400 -16.30 0.12 18.40
C TRP A 400 -17.23 -1.09 18.25
N MET A 401 -18.28 -1.10 19.04
CA MET A 401 -19.31 -2.14 19.03
C MET A 401 -20.69 -1.51 18.88
N ASN A 402 -21.56 -2.14 18.09
CA ASN A 402 -22.93 -1.68 17.94
C ASN A 402 -23.71 -1.84 19.26
N PRO A 403 -24.62 -0.90 19.63
CA PRO A 403 -25.42 -1.01 20.86
C PRO A 403 -26.21 -2.32 20.99
N VAL A 404 -26.77 -2.84 19.89
CA VAL A 404 -27.50 -4.12 19.88
C VAL A 404 -26.62 -5.29 20.33
N ASP A 405 -25.37 -5.32 19.86
CA ASP A 405 -24.40 -6.35 20.24
C ASP A 405 -23.89 -6.15 21.67
N ALA A 406 -23.67 -4.89 22.04
CA ALA A 406 -23.21 -4.53 23.39
C ALA A 406 -24.25 -4.92 24.46
N ASP A 407 -25.52 -4.59 24.24
CA ASP A 407 -26.63 -4.96 25.12
C ASP A 407 -26.76 -6.48 25.27
N ARG A 408 -26.68 -7.21 24.14
CA ARG A 408 -26.75 -8.67 24.11
C ARG A 408 -25.61 -9.34 24.92
N LEU A 409 -24.42 -8.75 24.91
CA LEU A 409 -23.25 -9.26 25.60
C LEU A 409 -23.05 -8.65 27.01
N GLY A 410 -23.90 -7.71 27.41
CA GLY A 410 -23.80 -7.00 28.69
C GLY A 410 -22.56 -6.12 28.78
N ILE A 411 -22.12 -5.55 27.65
CA ILE A 411 -20.91 -4.71 27.52
C ILE A 411 -21.33 -3.23 27.46
N LYS A 412 -20.55 -2.36 28.11
CA LYS A 412 -20.75 -0.91 28.11
C LYS A 412 -19.53 -0.19 27.61
N THR A 413 -19.69 1.05 27.18
CA THR A 413 -18.56 1.92 26.87
C THR A 413 -17.62 2.03 28.06
N GLY A 414 -16.32 1.81 27.80
CA GLY A 414 -15.26 1.80 28.80
C GLY A 414 -14.92 0.42 29.35
N ASP A 415 -15.77 -0.58 29.16
CA ASP A 415 -15.49 -1.96 29.57
C ASP A 415 -14.28 -2.49 28.80
N THR A 416 -13.48 -3.30 29.49
CA THR A 416 -12.39 -4.07 28.88
C THR A 416 -12.90 -5.46 28.52
N VAL A 417 -12.61 -5.88 27.29
CA VAL A 417 -12.94 -7.21 26.79
C VAL A 417 -11.68 -7.93 26.30
N GLU A 418 -11.72 -9.25 26.26
CA GLU A 418 -10.75 -10.06 25.54
C GLU A 418 -11.26 -10.26 24.12
N VAL A 419 -10.41 -9.98 23.13
CA VAL A 419 -10.67 -10.24 21.71
C VAL A 419 -9.68 -11.29 21.22
N GLU A 420 -10.19 -12.33 20.55
CA GLU A 420 -9.41 -13.43 19.97
C GLU A 420 -9.62 -13.49 18.46
N GLY A 421 -8.52 -13.48 17.67
CA GLY A 421 -8.57 -13.78 16.25
C GLY A 421 -8.93 -15.24 16.02
N LEU A 422 -10.01 -15.54 15.27
CA LEU A 422 -10.47 -16.93 15.13
C LEU A 422 -9.53 -17.78 14.28
N GLY A 423 -8.78 -17.17 13.39
CA GLY A 423 -7.90 -17.91 12.50
C GLY A 423 -6.51 -18.19 13.08
N ASN A 424 -5.97 -17.30 13.89
CA ASN A 424 -4.63 -17.44 14.45
C ASN A 424 -4.60 -17.59 15.98
N HIS A 425 -5.77 -17.55 16.64
CA HIS A 425 -5.95 -17.71 18.09
C HIS A 425 -5.17 -16.72 18.95
N VAL A 426 -4.69 -15.62 18.35
CA VAL A 426 -4.04 -14.54 19.10
C VAL A 426 -5.08 -13.76 19.88
N LYS A 427 -4.76 -13.46 21.14
CA LYS A 427 -5.65 -12.75 22.07
C LYS A 427 -5.08 -11.40 22.48
N GLY A 428 -5.98 -10.48 22.75
CA GLY A 428 -5.64 -9.18 23.32
C GLY A 428 -6.79 -8.59 24.11
N ARG A 429 -6.47 -7.65 25.01
CA ARG A 429 -7.45 -6.91 25.81
C ARG A 429 -7.60 -5.51 25.26
N VAL A 430 -8.84 -5.08 25.07
CA VAL A 430 -9.18 -3.77 24.51
C VAL A 430 -10.35 -3.16 25.26
N LYS A 431 -10.43 -1.83 25.27
CA LYS A 431 -11.60 -1.10 25.72
C LYS A 431 -12.62 -1.00 24.58
N ILE A 432 -13.90 -1.01 24.94
CA ILE A 432 -15.01 -0.87 24.00
C ILE A 432 -15.58 0.54 24.06
N THR A 433 -15.90 1.08 22.89
CA THR A 433 -16.80 2.23 22.69
C THR A 433 -18.07 1.72 22.02
N VAL A 434 -19.21 1.87 22.70
CA VAL A 434 -20.51 1.50 22.15
C VAL A 434 -21.01 2.63 21.29
N THR A 435 -21.27 2.35 20.00
CA THR A 435 -21.71 3.35 19.02
C THR A 435 -22.47 2.72 17.85
N ASN A 436 -23.46 3.44 17.34
CA ASN A 436 -24.22 3.04 16.16
C ASN A 436 -23.50 3.30 14.82
N ARG A 437 -22.25 3.78 14.86
CA ARG A 437 -21.42 3.99 13.67
C ARG A 437 -20.88 2.69 13.08
N VAL A 438 -21.02 1.58 13.76
CA VAL A 438 -20.61 0.25 13.30
C VAL A 438 -21.83 -0.65 13.13
N ARG A 439 -21.81 -1.51 12.12
CA ARG A 439 -22.89 -2.45 11.83
C ARG A 439 -22.97 -3.52 12.91
N VAL A 440 -24.20 -4.00 13.19
CA VAL A 440 -24.45 -5.20 14.02
C VAL A 440 -23.64 -6.39 13.47
N GLY A 441 -22.99 -7.13 14.36
CA GLY A 441 -22.12 -8.26 14.01
C GLY A 441 -20.71 -7.85 13.54
N SER A 442 -20.34 -6.58 13.66
CA SER A 442 -19.00 -6.10 13.31
C SER A 442 -18.36 -5.36 14.48
N LEU A 443 -17.04 -5.47 14.56
CA LEU A 443 -16.19 -4.60 15.40
C LEU A 443 -15.35 -3.73 14.50
N PHE A 444 -15.18 -2.47 14.85
CA PHE A 444 -14.31 -1.55 14.14
C PHE A 444 -13.17 -1.08 15.05
N VAL A 445 -11.98 -0.91 14.46
CA VAL A 445 -10.80 -0.37 15.14
C VAL A 445 -10.08 0.60 14.22
N HIS A 446 -9.61 1.71 14.79
CA HIS A 446 -8.73 2.63 14.05
C HIS A 446 -7.34 2.01 13.90
N GLY A 447 -6.89 1.88 12.65
CA GLY A 447 -5.53 1.47 12.34
C GLY A 447 -4.52 2.57 12.69
N PHE A 448 -3.34 2.19 13.15
CA PHE A 448 -2.25 3.10 13.53
C PHE A 448 -2.57 4.04 14.72
N ALA A 449 -3.58 3.74 15.52
CA ALA A 449 -3.92 4.55 16.69
C ALA A 449 -3.11 4.20 17.94
N GLY A 450 -2.59 2.96 18.02
CA GLY A 450 -1.83 2.47 19.16
C GLY A 450 -1.56 0.96 19.09
N GLY A 451 -1.32 0.32 20.21
CA GLY A 451 -1.07 -1.11 20.30
C GLY A 451 0.36 -1.52 19.96
N VAL A 452 1.30 -0.60 20.07
CA VAL A 452 2.75 -0.86 19.88
C VAL A 452 3.28 -1.67 21.06
N ARG A 453 3.91 -2.80 20.77
CA ARG A 453 4.34 -3.78 21.80
C ARG A 453 5.84 -3.81 22.08
N THR A 454 6.62 -2.87 21.54
CA THR A 454 8.07 -2.84 21.81
C THR A 454 8.40 -2.58 23.27
N LYS A 455 9.42 -3.27 23.78
CA LYS A 455 9.99 -3.04 25.12
C LYS A 455 10.91 -1.82 25.18
N LYS A 456 11.44 -1.40 24.04
CA LYS A 456 12.42 -0.31 23.88
C LYS A 456 11.78 1.08 23.71
N LEU A 457 10.49 1.20 24.02
CA LEU A 457 9.75 2.44 23.87
C LEU A 457 10.09 3.42 25.02
N PRO A 458 10.50 4.66 24.71
CA PRO A 458 10.70 5.70 25.71
C PRO A 458 9.42 6.00 26.49
N GLU A 459 9.54 6.41 27.76
CA GLU A 459 8.38 6.65 28.64
C GLU A 459 7.42 7.71 28.11
N ASN A 460 7.94 8.75 27.48
CA ASN A 460 7.12 9.80 26.87
C ASN A 460 6.23 9.30 25.72
N TYR A 461 6.44 8.07 25.24
CA TYR A 461 5.62 7.38 24.26
C TYR A 461 4.81 6.21 24.84
N ALA A 462 4.77 6.03 26.16
CA ALA A 462 4.05 4.90 26.80
C ALA A 462 2.59 4.77 26.35
N TRP A 463 1.95 5.88 25.99
CA TRP A 463 0.57 5.94 25.51
C TRP A 463 0.33 5.16 24.20
N VAL A 464 1.35 4.94 23.36
CA VAL A 464 1.18 4.16 22.11
C VAL A 464 0.99 2.67 22.38
N ARG A 465 1.22 2.19 23.60
CA ARG A 465 0.94 0.80 24.01
C ARG A 465 -0.55 0.54 24.24
N GLU A 466 -1.34 1.59 24.41
CA GLU A 466 -2.78 1.45 24.61
C GLU A 466 -3.45 0.87 23.37
N GLY A 467 -4.49 0.05 23.58
CA GLY A 467 -5.19 -0.64 22.51
C GLY A 467 -4.47 -1.91 22.01
N ILE A 468 -4.86 -2.36 20.87
CA ILE A 468 -4.24 -3.47 20.15
C ILE A 468 -4.11 -3.15 18.68
N ASN A 469 -2.98 -3.46 18.11
CA ASN A 469 -2.82 -3.49 16.67
C ASN A 469 -3.62 -4.68 16.10
N SER A 470 -4.61 -4.38 15.25
CA SER A 470 -5.52 -5.37 14.66
C SER A 470 -4.81 -6.48 13.87
N ASN A 471 -3.62 -6.19 13.32
CA ASN A 471 -2.86 -7.17 12.54
C ASN A 471 -2.37 -8.38 13.38
N TRP A 472 -2.34 -8.26 14.70
CA TRP A 472 -2.12 -9.42 15.59
C TRP A 472 -3.28 -10.39 15.60
N LEU A 473 -4.50 -9.91 15.28
CA LEU A 473 -5.73 -10.72 15.27
C LEU A 473 -6.06 -11.29 13.89
N THR A 474 -5.33 -10.87 12.85
CA THR A 474 -5.60 -11.26 11.45
C THR A 474 -4.78 -12.48 11.02
N GLU A 475 -5.33 -13.32 10.16
CA GLU A 475 -4.62 -14.49 9.60
C GLU A 475 -3.62 -14.13 8.50
N GLY A 476 -3.91 -13.09 7.73
CA GLY A 476 -3.11 -12.75 6.56
C GLY A 476 -3.27 -13.78 5.44
N VAL A 477 -4.40 -13.79 4.80
CA VAL A 477 -4.60 -14.60 3.59
C VAL A 477 -3.99 -13.88 2.41
N SER A 478 -3.17 -14.59 1.62
CA SER A 478 -2.61 -14.06 0.39
C SER A 478 -3.53 -14.36 -0.78
N GLN A 479 -3.99 -13.32 -1.47
CA GLN A 479 -4.62 -13.46 -2.76
C GLN A 479 -3.58 -13.29 -3.87
N VAL A 480 -3.56 -14.23 -4.82
CA VAL A 480 -2.53 -14.30 -5.87
C VAL A 480 -2.50 -13.02 -6.73
N ALA A 481 -3.64 -12.36 -6.87
CA ALA A 481 -3.76 -11.16 -7.70
C ALA A 481 -3.43 -9.85 -6.97
N CYS A 482 -3.65 -9.75 -5.66
CA CYS A 482 -3.56 -8.49 -4.90
C CYS A 482 -2.54 -8.49 -3.76
N GLY A 483 -1.94 -9.61 -3.45
CA GLY A 483 -1.04 -9.71 -2.29
C GLY A 483 -1.75 -9.98 -0.97
N ASN A 484 -1.31 -9.36 0.11
CA ASN A 484 -1.82 -9.63 1.46
C ASN A 484 -3.18 -8.98 1.73
N MET A 485 -4.06 -9.71 2.40
CA MET A 485 -5.36 -9.24 2.85
C MET A 485 -5.36 -9.09 4.37
N ASN A 486 -5.73 -7.90 4.84
CA ASN A 486 -5.66 -7.55 6.26
C ASN A 486 -7.05 -7.41 6.92
N ASN A 487 -8.09 -7.20 6.13
CA ASN A 487 -9.46 -7.01 6.61
C ASN A 487 -10.30 -8.30 6.44
N ASN A 488 -11.52 -8.27 6.95
CA ASN A 488 -12.46 -9.40 6.94
C ASN A 488 -11.97 -10.63 7.73
N THR A 489 -11.31 -10.39 8.84
CA THR A 489 -10.99 -11.41 9.83
C THR A 489 -12.15 -11.52 10.83
N SER A 490 -12.51 -12.72 11.22
CA SER A 490 -13.44 -12.94 12.32
C SER A 490 -12.71 -13.00 13.67
N VAL A 491 -13.32 -12.36 14.65
CA VAL A 491 -12.82 -12.33 16.03
C VAL A 491 -13.93 -12.76 16.99
N ARG A 492 -13.54 -13.30 18.14
CA ARG A 492 -14.44 -13.59 19.26
C ARG A 492 -14.21 -12.60 20.37
N VAL A 493 -15.29 -12.14 20.99
CA VAL A 493 -15.28 -11.22 22.13
C VAL A 493 -15.74 -11.91 23.39
N LYS A 494 -14.99 -11.78 24.47
CA LYS A 494 -15.36 -12.22 25.79
C LYS A 494 -15.26 -11.09 26.79
N ARG A 495 -16.26 -10.93 27.63
CA ARG A 495 -16.19 -10.05 28.78
C ARG A 495 -15.13 -10.57 29.77
N VAL A 496 -14.29 -9.68 30.30
CA VAL A 496 -13.26 -10.01 31.28
C VAL A 496 -13.73 -9.66 32.69
#